data_f70ca05cc7f531d64ebc96622f8f9003
#
_entry.id   f70ca05cc7f531d64ebc96622f8f9003
#
_cell.length_a   1.000
_cell.length_b   1.000
_cell.length_c   1.000
_cell.angle_alpha   90.00
_cell.angle_beta   90.00
_cell.angle_gamma   90.00
#
_symmetry.space_group_name_H-M   'P 1'
#
loop_
_entity.id
_entity.type
_entity.pdbx_description
1 polymer ?
#
loop_
_entity_poly.entity_id
_entity_poly.type
_entity_poly.pdbx_seq_one_letter_code
_entity_poly.pdbx_strand_id
1 'polypeptide(L)'
;MKIGKKLLIAFLLVGIIPLAIAGYLALNKSKTALSGQAFNQLSSLRQVKKLQIEHYFDSRMKMMKDIPKNLRFAGGLQAFTPAFQQGLQSPEYKEVLSKRDEGLKIFNDVFGFYDVFLIDPNGNVIYTAAKESDLGTNLVSGPLADSGLAHV
;
A
#
# COMPACT_ATOMS: atom_id res chain seq x y z
N MET A 1 -23.77 -68.81 -28.50
CA MET A 1 -23.55 -68.20 -27.14
C MET A 1 -24.58 -68.81 -26.19
N LYS A 2 -24.15 -69.36 -25.02
CA LYS A 2 -25.06 -69.92 -24.02
C LYS A 2 -25.94 -68.77 -23.43
N ILE A 3 -27.23 -69.07 -23.19
CA ILE A 3 -28.23 -68.08 -22.72
C ILE A 3 -27.75 -67.32 -21.49
N GLY A 4 -27.02 -67.96 -20.57
CA GLY A 4 -26.45 -67.27 -19.38
C GLY A 4 -25.47 -66.17 -19.68
N LYS A 5 -24.65 -66.28 -20.77
CA LYS A 5 -23.75 -65.17 -21.17
C LYS A 5 -24.50 -63.93 -21.71
N LYS A 6 -25.60 -64.20 -22.44
CA LYS A 6 -26.46 -63.12 -22.96
C LYS A 6 -27.15 -62.34 -21.80
N LEU A 7 -27.63 -63.08 -20.81
CA LEU A 7 -28.31 -62.49 -19.65
C LEU A 7 -27.36 -61.70 -18.77
N LEU A 8 -26.13 -62.17 -18.58
CA LEU A 8 -25.09 -61.51 -17.81
C LEU A 8 -24.65 -60.18 -18.49
N ILE A 9 -24.48 -60.24 -19.81
CA ILE A 9 -24.12 -59.01 -20.57
C ILE A 9 -25.28 -57.99 -20.54
N ALA A 10 -26.53 -58.43 -20.70
CA ALA A 10 -27.67 -57.51 -20.60
C ALA A 10 -27.77 -56.86 -19.19
N PHE A 11 -27.55 -57.64 -18.13
CA PHE A 11 -27.58 -57.12 -16.76
C PHE A 11 -26.45 -56.11 -16.50
N LEU A 12 -25.23 -56.39 -16.97
CA LEU A 12 -24.10 -55.47 -16.88
C LEU A 12 -24.36 -54.17 -17.66
N LEU A 13 -24.92 -54.23 -18.87
CA LEU A 13 -25.22 -53.06 -19.65
C LEU A 13 -26.28 -52.18 -18.99
N VAL A 14 -27.34 -52.76 -18.46
CA VAL A 14 -28.40 -52.03 -17.76
C VAL A 14 -27.91 -51.40 -16.46
N GLY A 15 -26.97 -52.02 -15.77
CA GLY A 15 -26.41 -51.45 -14.53
C GLY A 15 -25.30 -50.43 -14.76
N ILE A 16 -24.37 -50.70 -15.67
CA ILE A 16 -23.18 -49.86 -15.85
C ILE A 16 -23.46 -48.59 -16.68
N ILE A 17 -24.31 -48.68 -17.71
CA ILE A 17 -24.55 -47.54 -18.61
C ILE A 17 -25.19 -46.37 -17.89
N PRO A 18 -26.27 -46.53 -17.10
CA PRO A 18 -26.83 -45.38 -16.34
C PRO A 18 -25.85 -44.79 -15.33
N LEU A 19 -25.05 -45.65 -14.68
CA LEU A 19 -24.05 -45.22 -13.73
C LEU A 19 -22.93 -44.38 -14.39
N ALA A 20 -22.47 -44.82 -15.57
CA ALA A 20 -21.48 -44.09 -16.35
C ALA A 20 -22.00 -42.75 -16.84
N ILE A 21 -23.26 -42.69 -17.30
CA ILE A 21 -23.91 -41.43 -17.72
C ILE A 21 -24.05 -40.46 -16.52
N ALA A 22 -24.55 -40.96 -15.39
CA ALA A 22 -24.69 -40.14 -14.19
C ALA A 22 -23.35 -39.60 -13.69
N GLY A 23 -22.31 -40.45 -13.67
CA GLY A 23 -20.96 -40.07 -13.30
C GLY A 23 -20.39 -39.00 -14.24
N TYR A 24 -20.54 -39.13 -15.54
CA TYR A 24 -20.11 -38.13 -16.52
C TYR A 24 -20.81 -36.79 -16.35
N LEU A 25 -22.13 -36.80 -16.15
CA LEU A 25 -22.90 -35.59 -15.90
C LEU A 25 -22.52 -34.90 -14.59
N ALA A 26 -22.31 -35.70 -13.54
CA ALA A 26 -21.87 -35.22 -12.24
C ALA A 26 -20.50 -34.54 -12.31
N LEU A 27 -19.54 -35.19 -13.00
CA LEU A 27 -18.20 -34.62 -13.20
C LEU A 27 -18.22 -33.29 -13.97
N ASN A 28 -19.00 -33.20 -15.04
CA ASN A 28 -19.11 -31.95 -15.81
C ASN A 28 -19.76 -30.84 -15.01
N LYS A 29 -20.84 -31.12 -14.30
CA LYS A 29 -21.47 -30.14 -13.39
C LYS A 29 -20.51 -29.68 -12.27
N SER A 30 -19.79 -30.62 -11.67
CA SER A 30 -18.79 -30.32 -10.63
C SER A 30 -17.67 -29.40 -11.16
N LYS A 31 -17.11 -29.70 -12.34
CA LYS A 31 -16.08 -28.85 -12.96
C LYS A 31 -16.59 -27.42 -13.20
N THR A 32 -17.77 -27.30 -13.78
CA THR A 32 -18.37 -25.96 -14.05
C THR A 32 -18.67 -25.22 -12.76
N ALA A 33 -19.21 -25.89 -11.75
CA ALA A 33 -19.51 -25.30 -10.45
C ALA A 33 -18.24 -24.83 -9.72
N LEU A 34 -17.20 -25.68 -9.69
CA LEU A 34 -15.91 -25.35 -9.09
C LEU A 34 -15.22 -24.17 -9.80
N SER A 35 -15.22 -24.18 -11.14
CA SER A 35 -14.65 -23.06 -11.89
C SER A 35 -15.42 -21.76 -11.63
N GLY A 36 -16.74 -21.79 -11.61
CA GLY A 36 -17.58 -20.63 -11.29
C GLY A 36 -17.33 -20.14 -9.86
N GLN A 37 -17.23 -21.04 -8.90
CA GLN A 37 -16.94 -20.69 -7.51
C GLN A 37 -15.55 -20.07 -7.35
N ALA A 38 -14.53 -20.63 -7.98
CA ALA A 38 -13.18 -20.10 -7.96
C ALA A 38 -13.14 -18.68 -8.58
N PHE A 39 -13.81 -18.47 -9.71
CA PHE A 39 -13.89 -17.17 -10.37
C PHE A 39 -14.60 -16.12 -9.48
N ASN A 40 -15.71 -16.52 -8.85
CA ASN A 40 -16.45 -15.64 -7.93
C ASN A 40 -15.60 -15.29 -6.70
N GLN A 41 -14.86 -16.24 -6.14
CA GLN A 41 -13.93 -15.97 -5.03
C GLN A 41 -12.83 -15.01 -5.42
N LEU A 42 -12.20 -15.19 -6.59
CA LEU A 42 -11.17 -14.28 -7.10
C LEU A 42 -11.73 -12.88 -7.35
N SER A 43 -12.94 -12.79 -7.91
CA SER A 43 -13.60 -11.50 -8.14
C SER A 43 -13.92 -10.78 -6.83
N SER A 44 -14.41 -11.50 -5.82
CA SER A 44 -14.66 -10.96 -4.49
C SER A 44 -13.35 -10.50 -3.82
N LEU A 45 -12.29 -11.32 -3.91
CA LEU A 45 -10.99 -10.98 -3.36
C LEU A 45 -10.42 -9.72 -4.02
N ARG A 46 -10.53 -9.62 -5.35
CA ARG A 46 -10.13 -8.41 -6.09
C ARG A 46 -10.87 -7.18 -5.60
N GLN A 47 -12.18 -7.28 -5.38
CA GLN A 47 -12.99 -6.16 -4.90
C GLN A 47 -12.56 -5.72 -3.50
N VAL A 48 -12.35 -6.67 -2.60
CA VAL A 48 -11.86 -6.39 -1.24
C VAL A 48 -10.49 -5.71 -1.29
N LYS A 49 -9.56 -6.23 -2.10
CA LYS A 49 -8.23 -5.63 -2.26
C LYS A 49 -8.29 -4.23 -2.86
N LYS A 50 -9.15 -3.99 -3.85
CA LYS A 50 -9.38 -2.66 -4.40
C LYS A 50 -9.82 -1.68 -3.32
N LEU A 51 -10.85 -2.03 -2.55
CA LEU A 51 -11.36 -1.19 -1.46
C LEU A 51 -10.31 -0.93 -0.37
N GLN A 52 -9.49 -1.92 -0.03
CA GLN A 52 -8.38 -1.75 0.92
C GLN A 52 -7.35 -0.74 0.43
N ILE A 53 -7.00 -0.80 -0.86
CA ILE A 53 -6.05 0.13 -1.47
C ILE A 53 -6.65 1.55 -1.52
N GLU A 54 -7.88 1.70 -1.98
CA GLU A 54 -8.57 2.99 -2.02
C GLU A 54 -8.67 3.61 -0.62
N HIS A 55 -9.07 2.82 0.38
CA HIS A 55 -9.14 3.28 1.76
C HIS A 55 -7.77 3.67 2.33
N TYR A 56 -6.73 2.93 2.00
CA TYR A 56 -5.36 3.26 2.39
C TYR A 56 -4.96 4.65 1.86
N PHE A 57 -5.13 4.89 0.57
CA PHE A 57 -4.79 6.19 -0.03
C PHE A 57 -5.67 7.33 0.49
N ASP A 58 -6.98 7.11 0.62
CA ASP A 58 -7.91 8.09 1.18
C ASP A 58 -7.53 8.50 2.61
N SER A 59 -7.18 7.53 3.44
CA SER A 59 -6.72 7.79 4.81
C SER A 59 -5.42 8.59 4.83
N ARG A 60 -4.47 8.27 3.95
CA ARG A 60 -3.20 8.99 3.82
C ARG A 60 -3.42 10.42 3.31
N MET A 61 -4.28 10.60 2.32
CA MET A 61 -4.62 11.93 1.79
C MET A 61 -5.33 12.82 2.83
N LYS A 62 -6.23 12.26 3.63
CA LYS A 62 -6.85 13.00 4.74
C LYS A 62 -5.82 13.41 5.77
N MET A 63 -4.95 12.50 6.16
CA MET A 63 -3.86 12.78 7.09
C MET A 63 -2.96 13.91 6.58
N MET A 64 -2.54 13.87 5.31
CA MET A 64 -1.70 14.91 4.70
C MET A 64 -2.37 16.30 4.71
N LYS A 65 -3.69 16.37 4.55
CA LYS A 65 -4.45 17.63 4.65
C LYS A 65 -4.49 18.20 6.07
N ASP A 66 -4.36 17.35 7.09
CA ASP A 66 -4.41 17.78 8.49
C ASP A 66 -3.02 18.06 9.09
N ILE A 67 -1.94 17.55 8.48
CA ILE A 67 -0.55 17.82 8.91
C ILE A 67 -0.26 19.31 9.01
N PRO A 68 -0.58 20.18 8.04
CA PRO A 68 -0.27 21.61 8.14
C PRO A 68 -0.97 22.31 9.31
N LYS A 69 -2.11 21.77 9.77
CA LYS A 69 -2.85 22.28 10.94
C LYS A 69 -2.26 21.83 12.26
N ASN A 70 -1.36 20.87 12.25
CA ASN A 70 -0.73 20.36 13.45
C ASN A 70 0.31 21.36 13.95
N LEU A 71 0.11 21.89 15.17
CA LEU A 71 1.00 22.87 15.80
C LEU A 71 2.46 22.40 15.89
N ARG A 72 2.71 21.11 15.90
CA ARG A 72 4.05 20.54 15.94
C ARG A 72 4.82 20.83 14.63
N PHE A 73 4.17 20.67 13.48
CA PHE A 73 4.78 20.97 12.17
C PHE A 73 4.88 22.46 11.93
N ALA A 74 3.84 23.22 12.22
CA ALA A 74 3.87 24.70 12.12
C ALA A 74 4.95 25.28 13.04
N GLY A 75 5.02 24.83 14.27
CA GLY A 75 6.08 25.24 15.21
C GLY A 75 7.47 24.72 14.82
N GLY A 76 7.55 23.60 14.13
CA GLY A 76 8.78 23.10 13.53
C GLY A 76 9.28 24.05 12.44
N LEU A 77 8.46 24.37 11.44
CA LEU A 77 8.81 25.32 10.39
C LEU A 77 9.25 26.67 10.93
N GLN A 78 8.49 27.23 11.89
CA GLN A 78 8.83 28.51 12.52
C GLN A 78 10.19 28.49 13.24
N ALA A 79 10.54 27.36 13.87
CA ALA A 79 11.80 27.25 14.60
C ALA A 79 12.99 26.93 13.67
N PHE A 80 12.81 25.98 12.73
CA PHE A 80 13.89 25.56 11.84
C PHE A 80 14.24 26.60 10.78
N THR A 81 13.29 27.36 10.25
CA THR A 81 13.55 28.32 9.17
C THR A 81 14.61 29.36 9.54
N PRO A 82 14.52 30.10 10.63
CA PRO A 82 15.57 31.06 11.00
C PRO A 82 16.89 30.37 11.42
N ALA A 83 16.80 29.22 12.06
CA ALA A 83 17.99 28.47 12.47
C ALA A 83 18.77 27.92 11.26
N PHE A 84 18.07 27.47 10.23
CA PHE A 84 18.68 27.00 8.98
C PHE A 84 19.46 28.09 8.25
N GLN A 85 18.97 29.35 8.30
CA GLN A 85 19.68 30.49 7.73
C GLN A 85 21.05 30.77 8.37
N GLN A 86 21.25 30.33 9.63
CA GLN A 86 22.55 30.39 10.31
C GLN A 86 23.48 29.26 9.94
N GLY A 87 22.95 28.27 9.18
CA GLY A 87 23.69 27.08 8.74
C GLY A 87 23.38 25.84 9.57
N LEU A 88 23.45 24.68 8.94
CA LEU A 88 23.17 23.35 9.55
C LEU A 88 24.08 23.00 10.73
N GLN A 89 25.28 23.59 10.79
CA GLN A 89 26.24 23.34 11.85
C GLN A 89 26.19 24.41 12.97
N SER A 90 25.34 25.42 12.84
CA SER A 90 25.22 26.50 13.83
C SER A 90 24.71 25.98 15.19
N PRO A 91 25.04 26.67 16.29
CA PRO A 91 24.49 26.39 17.61
C PRO A 91 22.96 26.47 17.62
N GLU A 92 22.40 27.46 16.92
CA GLU A 92 20.98 27.71 16.79
C GLU A 92 20.25 26.54 16.14
N TYR A 93 20.79 26.01 15.05
CA TYR A 93 20.19 24.86 14.37
C TYR A 93 20.26 23.61 15.26
N LYS A 94 21.39 23.36 15.92
CA LYS A 94 21.57 22.22 16.83
C LYS A 94 20.62 22.31 18.04
N GLU A 95 20.39 23.50 18.58
CA GLU A 95 19.44 23.70 19.66
C GLU A 95 18.01 23.38 19.25
N VAL A 96 17.56 23.90 18.09
CA VAL A 96 16.22 23.58 17.55
C VAL A 96 16.09 22.09 17.29
N LEU A 97 17.11 21.48 16.70
CA LEU A 97 17.14 20.04 16.43
C LEU A 97 16.97 19.24 17.71
N SER A 98 17.73 19.56 18.78
CA SER A 98 17.63 18.85 20.05
C SER A 98 16.26 18.91 20.71
N LYS A 99 15.53 20.00 20.49
CA LYS A 99 14.18 20.24 21.05
C LYS A 99 13.05 19.64 20.23
N ARG A 100 13.22 19.48 18.93
CA ARG A 100 12.12 19.15 17.99
C ARG A 100 12.26 17.80 17.31
N ASP A 101 13.46 17.26 17.17
CA ASP A 101 13.76 16.05 16.42
C ASP A 101 12.93 14.83 16.88
N GLU A 102 12.93 14.57 18.18
CA GLU A 102 12.21 13.42 18.76
C GLU A 102 10.71 13.47 18.43
N GLY A 103 10.10 14.65 18.56
CA GLY A 103 8.67 14.80 18.28
C GLY A 103 8.30 14.61 16.82
N LEU A 104 9.19 14.99 15.88
CA LEU A 104 8.99 14.78 14.45
C LEU A 104 9.26 13.32 14.06
N LYS A 105 10.26 12.68 14.65
CA LYS A 105 10.54 11.25 14.46
C LYS A 105 9.42 10.36 14.98
N ILE A 106 8.88 10.61 16.17
CA ILE A 106 7.74 9.86 16.70
C ILE A 106 6.56 9.93 15.71
N PHE A 107 6.32 11.08 15.11
CA PHE A 107 5.28 11.18 14.08
C PHE A 107 5.59 10.30 12.87
N ASN A 108 6.82 10.33 12.36
CA ASN A 108 7.28 9.48 11.26
C ASN A 108 7.02 8.00 11.56
N ASP A 109 7.43 7.54 12.74
CA ASP A 109 7.33 6.15 13.17
C ASP A 109 5.88 5.70 13.38
N VAL A 110 5.06 6.53 14.07
CA VAL A 110 3.65 6.21 14.36
C VAL A 110 2.83 6.05 13.07
N PHE A 111 3.11 6.87 12.06
CA PHE A 111 2.37 6.83 10.80
C PHE A 111 3.03 5.96 9.73
N GLY A 112 4.21 5.41 10.02
CA GLY A 112 4.94 4.50 9.12
C GLY A 112 5.35 5.18 7.81
N PHE A 113 5.75 6.45 7.87
CA PHE A 113 6.37 7.12 6.73
C PHE A 113 7.85 6.74 6.65
N TYR A 114 8.40 6.75 5.45
CA TYR A 114 9.82 6.57 5.23
C TYR A 114 10.60 7.78 5.78
N ASP A 115 10.14 8.98 5.45
CA ASP A 115 10.70 10.23 5.94
C ASP A 115 9.64 11.33 6.07
N VAL A 116 9.96 12.37 6.81
CA VAL A 116 9.20 13.61 6.98
C VAL A 116 10.12 14.80 6.74
N PHE A 117 9.75 15.61 5.77
CA PHE A 117 10.49 16.81 5.41
C PHE A 117 9.80 18.07 5.95
N LEU A 118 10.59 19.04 6.43
CA LEU A 118 10.16 20.43 6.53
C LEU A 118 10.87 21.21 5.42
N ILE A 119 10.07 21.82 4.57
CA ILE A 119 10.55 22.60 3.42
C ILE A 119 10.11 24.04 3.63
N ASP A 120 11.04 24.98 3.53
CA ASP A 120 10.72 26.38 3.66
C ASP A 120 10.05 26.95 2.38
N PRO A 121 9.46 28.16 2.41
CA PRO A 121 8.82 28.75 1.23
C PRO A 121 9.77 29.01 0.04
N ASN A 122 11.08 28.94 0.24
CA ASN A 122 12.09 29.09 -0.81
C ASN A 122 12.49 27.73 -1.42
N GLY A 123 11.86 26.63 -0.99
CA GLY A 123 12.14 25.29 -1.46
C GLY A 123 13.34 24.61 -0.79
N ASN A 124 13.90 25.17 0.28
CA ASN A 124 15.00 24.53 0.99
C ASN A 124 14.48 23.42 1.90
N VAL A 125 15.10 22.26 1.86
CA VAL A 125 14.87 21.15 2.80
C VAL A 125 15.59 21.50 4.10
N ILE A 126 14.85 22.05 5.06
CA ILE A 126 15.40 22.57 6.32
C ILE A 126 15.42 21.52 7.45
N TYR A 127 14.71 20.40 7.30
CA TYR A 127 14.73 19.27 8.20
C TYR A 127 14.29 18.00 7.46
N THR A 128 14.89 16.88 7.79
CA THR A 128 14.43 15.53 7.44
C THR A 128 14.52 14.62 8.68
N ALA A 129 13.59 13.69 8.87
CA ALA A 129 13.62 12.76 9.98
C ALA A 129 14.69 11.68 9.75
N ALA A 130 14.88 11.21 8.53
CA ALA A 130 15.88 10.22 8.13
C ALA A 130 17.31 10.78 8.10
N LYS A 131 17.47 12.12 7.98
CA LYS A 131 18.78 12.82 7.93
C LYS A 131 19.67 12.34 6.78
N GLU A 132 19.08 12.13 5.63
CA GLU A 132 19.76 11.73 4.40
C GLU A 132 20.40 12.94 3.68
N SER A 133 20.97 12.70 2.51
CA SER A 133 21.72 13.70 1.72
C SER A 133 20.87 14.83 1.12
N ASP A 134 19.57 14.74 1.21
CA ASP A 134 18.60 15.77 0.80
C ASP A 134 18.48 16.94 1.78
N LEU A 135 18.89 16.75 3.03
CA LEU A 135 18.94 17.82 4.03
C LEU A 135 19.87 18.96 3.55
N GLY A 136 19.34 20.17 3.50
CA GLY A 136 20.06 21.34 3.04
C GLY A 136 20.04 21.56 1.53
N THR A 137 19.43 20.66 0.76
CA THR A 137 19.23 20.86 -0.68
C THR A 137 18.07 21.82 -0.95
N ASN A 138 18.04 22.39 -2.16
CA ASN A 138 16.94 23.24 -2.62
C ASN A 138 16.18 22.52 -3.74
N LEU A 139 14.87 22.40 -3.58
CA LEU A 139 13.99 21.70 -4.52
C LEU A 139 13.68 22.53 -5.78
N VAL A 140 13.94 23.82 -5.77
CA VAL A 140 13.71 24.70 -6.95
C VAL A 140 14.93 24.74 -7.86
N SER A 141 16.13 24.74 -7.31
CA SER A 141 17.39 24.96 -8.05
C SER A 141 18.49 23.94 -7.75
N GLY A 142 18.24 22.97 -6.87
CA GLY A 142 19.21 21.99 -6.43
C GLY A 142 19.17 20.69 -7.27
N PRO A 143 19.95 19.68 -6.85
CA PRO A 143 20.05 18.41 -7.56
C PRO A 143 18.74 17.59 -7.56
N LEU A 144 17.77 17.96 -6.72
CA LEU A 144 16.45 17.32 -6.61
C LEU A 144 15.32 18.12 -7.30
N ALA A 145 15.65 19.15 -8.07
CA ALA A 145 14.66 20.02 -8.75
C ALA A 145 13.76 19.24 -9.74
N ASP A 146 14.27 18.17 -10.33
CA ASP A 146 13.51 17.31 -11.25
C ASP A 146 12.87 16.08 -10.55
N SER A 147 12.93 16.03 -9.22
CA SER A 147 12.36 14.92 -8.44
C SER A 147 10.84 15.04 -8.27
N GLY A 148 10.17 13.91 -8.01
CA GLY A 148 8.75 13.91 -7.67
C GLY A 148 8.41 14.77 -6.45
N LEU A 149 9.34 14.98 -5.52
CA LEU A 149 9.18 15.84 -4.35
C LEU A 149 9.13 17.31 -4.72
N ALA A 150 9.85 17.74 -5.76
CA ALA A 150 9.87 19.13 -6.23
C ALA A 150 8.59 19.54 -6.98
N HIS A 151 7.78 18.60 -7.41
CA HIS A 151 6.57 18.81 -8.22
C HIS A 151 5.26 18.60 -7.43
N VAL A 152 5.31 18.62 -6.10
CA VAL A 152 4.14 18.42 -5.21
C VAL A 152 3.43 19.74 -4.87
#